data_f53928d1d2526c10a22f857ece55b231
#
_entry.id   f53928d1d2526c10a22f857ece55b231
#
_cell.length_a   1.000
_cell.length_b   1.000
_cell.length_c   1.000
_cell.angle_alpha   90.00
_cell.angle_beta   90.00
_cell.angle_gamma   90.00
#
_symmetry.space_group_name_H-M   'P 1'
#
loop_
_entity.id
_entity.type
_entity.pdbx_description
1 polymer ?
#
loop_
_entity_poly.entity_id
_entity_poly.type
_entity_poly.pdbx_seq_one_letter_code
_entity_poly.pdbx_strand_id
1 'polypeptide(L)'
;MNNVIDAAAGEKVVVKVDVPEQGNLTVLVMTLDGNIVDYLHRGTASQGEHFYSWDGTNRKGTPVARGMYFIRVSGPGLDETRKVMVVKE
;
A
#
# COMPACT_ATOMS: atom_id res chain seq x y z
N MET A 1 -3.09 -10.51 7.60
CA MET A 1 -2.24 -9.94 6.54
C MET A 1 -0.78 -10.04 6.96
N ASN A 2 0.06 -10.50 6.06
CA ASN A 2 1.49 -10.49 6.31
C ASN A 2 2.02 -9.08 6.10
N ASN A 3 2.59 -8.46 7.14
CA ASN A 3 3.09 -7.10 7.08
C ASN A 3 4.63 -7.02 7.00
N VAL A 4 5.26 -8.16 6.71
CA VAL A 4 6.71 -8.23 6.49
C VAL A 4 6.94 -8.83 5.12
N ILE A 5 7.71 -8.15 4.28
CA ILE A 5 8.01 -8.64 2.94
C ILE A 5 9.50 -8.62 2.67
N ASP A 6 9.95 -9.65 1.94
CA ASP A 6 11.30 -9.69 1.37
C ASP A 6 11.18 -9.41 -0.12
N ALA A 7 11.51 -8.19 -0.52
CA ALA A 7 11.38 -7.76 -1.92
C ALA A 7 12.31 -8.56 -2.84
N ALA A 8 13.46 -8.97 -2.34
CA ALA A 8 14.41 -9.75 -3.14
C ALA A 8 13.89 -11.16 -3.42
N ALA A 9 13.01 -11.68 -2.57
CA ALA A 9 12.38 -12.98 -2.76
C ALA A 9 11.07 -12.89 -3.57
N GLY A 10 10.71 -11.72 -4.06
CA GLY A 10 9.49 -11.52 -4.83
C GLY A 10 8.22 -11.52 -4.00
N GLU A 11 8.34 -11.32 -2.72
CA GLU A 11 7.17 -11.28 -1.82
C GLU A 11 6.36 -10.02 -2.02
N LYS A 12 5.08 -10.11 -1.72
CA LYS A 12 4.15 -8.98 -1.80
C LYS A 12 3.31 -8.92 -0.53
N VAL A 13 2.92 -7.71 -0.16
CA VAL A 13 1.88 -7.53 0.83
C VAL A 13 0.57 -7.23 0.10
N VAL A 14 -0.51 -7.87 0.53
CA VAL A 14 -1.84 -7.67 -0.05
C VAL A 14 -2.70 -6.96 0.98
N VAL A 15 -3.32 -5.86 0.56
CA VAL A 15 -4.21 -5.06 1.39
C VAL A 15 -5.63 -5.25 0.90
N LYS A 16 -6.51 -5.71 1.78
CA LYS A 16 -7.94 -5.77 1.51
C LYS A 16 -8.58 -4.45 1.96
N VAL A 17 -9.33 -3.85 1.06
CA VAL A 17 -10.03 -2.59 1.34
C VAL A 17 -11.53 -2.81 1.12
N ASP A 18 -12.31 -2.59 2.18
CA ASP A 18 -13.77 -2.60 2.09
C ASP A 18 -14.23 -1.16 1.87
N VAL A 19 -14.67 -0.85 0.65
CA VAL A 19 -15.11 0.49 0.28
C VAL A 19 -16.59 0.63 0.66
N PRO A 20 -16.90 1.52 1.63
CA PRO A 20 -18.27 1.64 2.13
C PRO A 20 -19.23 2.32 1.16
N GLU A 21 -18.71 3.20 0.31
CA GLU A 21 -19.50 3.85 -0.73
C GLU A 21 -18.61 4.22 -1.91
N GLN A 22 -19.18 4.21 -3.10
CA GLN A 22 -18.43 4.56 -4.31
C GLN A 22 -17.89 5.99 -4.21
N GLY A 23 -16.63 6.18 -4.61
CA GLY A 23 -15.99 7.48 -4.60
C GLY A 23 -14.51 7.38 -4.91
N ASN A 24 -13.82 8.49 -4.76
CA ASN A 24 -12.37 8.51 -4.99
C ASN A 24 -11.67 7.80 -3.85
N LEU A 25 -10.88 6.81 -4.22
CA LEU A 25 -10.08 6.02 -3.29
C LEU A 25 -8.59 6.22 -3.61
N THR A 26 -7.81 6.48 -2.59
CA THR A 26 -6.35 6.52 -2.71
C THR A 26 -5.74 5.46 -1.82
N VAL A 27 -4.90 4.61 -2.40
CA VAL A 27 -4.09 3.64 -1.67
C VAL A 27 -2.66 3.91 -2.05
N LEU A 28 -1.88 4.36 -1.08
CA LEU A 28 -0.49 4.75 -1.33
C LEU A 28 0.46 4.13 -0.31
N VAL A 29 1.72 4.06 -0.70
CA VAL A 29 2.81 3.65 0.19
C VAL A 29 3.65 4.88 0.50
N MET A 30 3.96 5.08 1.77
CA MET A 30 4.75 6.24 2.19
C MET A 30 5.75 5.86 3.28
N THR A 31 6.75 6.72 3.44
CA THR A 31 7.71 6.62 4.54
C THR A 31 7.12 7.25 5.81
N LEU A 32 7.83 7.09 6.93
CA LEU A 32 7.43 7.70 8.20
C LEU A 32 7.37 9.23 8.09
N ASP A 33 8.22 9.84 7.27
CA ASP A 33 8.26 11.30 7.05
C ASP A 33 7.12 11.79 6.16
N GLY A 34 6.32 10.88 5.59
CA GLY A 34 5.24 11.26 4.70
C GLY A 34 5.63 11.34 3.22
N ASN A 35 6.83 10.91 2.85
CA ASN A 35 7.24 10.86 1.45
C ASN A 35 6.52 9.71 0.74
N ILE A 36 5.88 10.01 -0.39
CA ILE A 36 5.15 9.01 -1.16
C ILE A 36 6.14 8.16 -1.96
N VAL A 37 6.04 6.84 -1.75
CA VAL A 37 6.87 5.85 -2.43
C VAL A 37 6.18 5.38 -3.71
N ASP A 38 4.90 5.04 -3.60
CA ASP A 38 4.13 4.54 -4.74
C ASP A 38 2.64 4.72 -4.48
N TYR A 39 1.87 4.75 -5.57
CA TYR A 39 0.41 4.69 -5.52
C TYR A 39 -0.04 3.30 -5.98
N LEU A 40 -0.75 2.58 -5.13
CA LEU A 40 -1.32 1.29 -5.51
C LEU A 40 -2.66 1.49 -6.22
N HIS A 41 -3.40 2.53 -5.84
CA HIS A 41 -4.63 2.93 -6.50
C HIS A 41 -4.85 4.42 -6.28
N ARG A 42 -5.37 5.08 -7.30
CA ARG A 42 -5.68 6.50 -7.23
C ARG A 42 -6.77 6.81 -8.24
N GLY A 43 -7.98 6.95 -7.74
CA GLY A 43 -9.13 7.21 -8.60
C GLY A 43 -10.41 6.62 -8.03
N THR A 44 -11.42 6.53 -8.86
CA THR A 44 -12.73 6.02 -8.46
C THR A 44 -12.66 4.53 -8.15
N ALA A 45 -13.34 4.13 -7.08
CA ALA A 45 -13.53 2.74 -6.71
C ALA A 45 -15.01 2.50 -6.40
N SER A 46 -15.52 1.35 -6.80
CA SER A 46 -16.90 0.96 -6.51
C SER A 46 -17.03 0.48 -5.06
N GLN A 47 -18.25 0.52 -4.55
CA GLN A 47 -18.55 -0.07 -3.24
C GLN A 47 -18.21 -1.56 -3.25
N GLY A 48 -17.63 -2.04 -2.14
CA GLY A 48 -17.33 -3.45 -1.96
C GLY A 48 -15.88 -3.71 -1.67
N GLU A 49 -15.48 -4.97 -1.81
CA GLU A 49 -14.12 -5.41 -1.52
C GLU A 49 -13.19 -5.17 -2.68
N HIS A 50 -12.00 -4.63 -2.37
CA HIS A 50 -10.92 -4.45 -3.33
C HIS A 50 -9.62 -4.96 -2.71
N PHE A 51 -8.72 -5.45 -3.57
CA PHE A 51 -7.43 -5.95 -3.14
C PHE A 51 -6.34 -5.21 -3.89
N TYR A 52 -5.34 -4.74 -3.16
CA TYR A 52 -4.17 -4.07 -3.73
C TYR A 52 -2.92 -4.73 -3.19
N SER A 53 -1.89 -4.83 -4.02
CA SER A 53 -0.64 -5.45 -3.62
C SER A 53 0.52 -4.50 -3.81
N TRP A 54 1.50 -4.61 -2.92
CA TRP A 54 2.75 -3.87 -3.02
C TRP A 54 3.92 -4.85 -2.92
N ASP A 55 4.84 -4.73 -3.84
CA ASP A 55 5.97 -5.65 -3.98
C ASP A 55 7.28 -5.06 -3.48
N GLY A 56 7.24 -3.95 -2.76
CA GLY A 56 8.45 -3.33 -2.23
C GLY A 56 9.20 -2.45 -3.22
N THR A 57 8.52 -2.00 -4.28
CA THR A 57 9.14 -1.11 -5.27
C THR A 57 8.52 0.27 -5.23
N ASN A 58 9.28 1.27 -5.73
CA ASN A 58 8.78 2.63 -5.89
C ASN A 58 8.06 2.78 -7.24
N ARG A 59 7.66 4.02 -7.58
CA ARG A 59 6.91 4.30 -8.82
C ARG A 59 7.67 3.96 -10.08
N LYS A 60 8.99 3.88 -10.00
CA LYS A 60 9.84 3.52 -11.15
C LYS A 60 10.11 2.02 -11.23
N GLY A 61 9.56 1.24 -10.30
CA GLY A 61 9.81 -0.19 -10.23
C GLY A 61 11.12 -0.57 -9.56
N THR A 62 11.78 0.40 -8.90
CA THR A 62 13.04 0.16 -8.20
C THR A 62 12.76 -0.33 -6.79
N PRO A 63 13.41 -1.42 -6.33
CA PRO A 63 13.24 -1.88 -4.95
C PRO A 63 13.63 -0.80 -3.95
N VAL A 64 12.81 -0.62 -2.91
CA VAL A 64 13.07 0.36 -1.87
C VAL A 64 14.07 -0.19 -0.85
N ALA A 65 14.66 0.70 -0.07
CA ALA A 65 15.55 0.31 1.01
C ALA A 65 14.77 -0.46 2.08
N ARG A 66 15.45 -1.36 2.78
CA ARG A 66 14.85 -2.05 3.92
C ARG A 66 14.45 -1.03 4.99
N GLY A 67 13.37 -1.32 5.68
CA GLY A 67 12.88 -0.44 6.74
C GLY A 67 11.38 -0.47 6.84
N MET A 68 10.85 0.52 7.54
CA MET A 68 9.43 0.63 7.83
C MET A 68 8.75 1.51 6.80
N TYR A 69 7.61 1.01 6.29
CA TYR A 69 6.76 1.74 5.34
C TYR A 69 5.32 1.67 5.82
N PHE A 70 4.50 2.56 5.29
CA PHE A 70 3.08 2.63 5.64
C PHE A 70 2.24 2.61 4.37
N ILE A 71 1.18 1.83 4.40
CA ILE A 71 0.17 1.86 3.34
C ILE A 71 -1.02 2.62 3.89
N ARG A 72 -1.33 3.75 3.27
CA ARG A 72 -2.46 4.57 3.67
C ARG A 72 -3.61 4.38 2.68
N VAL A 73 -4.80 4.14 3.23
CA VAL A 73 -6.03 3.99 2.47
C VAL A 73 -6.94 5.14 2.88
N SER A 74 -7.34 5.97 1.92
CA SER A 74 -8.24 7.08 2.20
C SER A 74 -9.31 7.21 1.13
N GLY A 75 -10.53 7.48 1.57
CA GLY A 75 -11.69 7.65 0.69
C GLY A 75 -12.89 8.04 1.51
N PRO A 76 -14.09 8.16 0.88
CA PRO A 76 -15.30 8.50 1.61
C PRO A 76 -15.61 7.47 2.70
N GLY A 77 -15.66 7.93 3.96
CA GLY A 77 -15.93 7.06 5.10
C GLY A 77 -14.80 6.09 5.42
N LEU A 78 -13.60 6.32 4.90
CA LEU A 78 -12.50 5.37 5.03
C LEU A 78 -11.18 6.11 5.21
N ASP A 79 -10.48 5.81 6.30
CA ASP A 79 -9.14 6.34 6.55
C ASP A 79 -8.39 5.33 7.41
N GLU A 80 -7.48 4.58 6.78
CA GLU A 80 -6.71 3.53 7.45
C GLU A 80 -5.24 3.67 7.10
N THR A 81 -4.38 3.30 8.05
CA THR A 81 -2.94 3.23 7.82
C THR A 81 -2.45 1.88 8.33
N ARG A 82 -1.68 1.18 7.50
CA ARG A 82 -1.12 -0.13 7.83
C ARG A 82 0.39 -0.08 7.71
N LYS A 83 1.04 -0.71 8.66
CA LYS A 83 2.51 -0.73 8.74
C LYS A 83 3.04 -1.93 7.97
N VAL A 84 4.11 -1.72 7.20
CA VAL A 84 4.78 -2.79 6.45
C VAL A 84 6.28 -2.68 6.69
N MET A 85 6.90 -3.81 7.01
CA MET A 85 8.35 -3.90 7.16
C MET A 85 8.94 -4.54 5.90
N VAL A 86 9.89 -3.84 5.27
CA VAL A 86 10.63 -4.39 4.14
C VAL A 86 11.98 -4.88 4.65
N VAL A 87 12.26 -6.14 4.38
CA VAL A 87 13.53 -6.77 4.73
C VAL A 87 14.29 -7.14 3.46
N LYS A 88 15.59 -7.24 3.58
CA LYS A 88 16.48 -7.71 2.52
C LYS A 88 17.44 -8.72 3.10
N GLU A 89 17.45 -9.86 2.49
CA GLU A 89 18.41 -10.92 2.83
C GLU A 89 19.71 -10.77 2.02
#